data_497fbfc82f18713f8fa7f8d3de58bbd2
#
_entry.id   497fbfc82f18713f8fa7f8d3de58bbd2
#
_cell.length_a   1.000
_cell.length_b   1.000
_cell.length_c   1.000
_cell.angle_alpha   90.00
_cell.angle_beta   90.00
_cell.angle_gamma   90.00
#
_symmetry.space_group_name_H-M   'P 1'
#
loop_
_entity.id
_entity.type
_entity.pdbx_description
1 polymer ?
#
loop_
_entity_poly.entity_id
_entity_poly.type
_entity_poly.pdbx_seq_one_letter_code
_entity_poly.pdbx_strand_id
1 'polypeptide(L)'
;MKSFPNVPCTAAACAAAALLTLTLALPADAHDGGGKSSSFYTAHNLVSDGSVAADNPSGPDTNLINPWGIAFNPYGPVWVADNGANVSTLYDGAGHIVPLVVAIPGPPNSEEAGAPTGIVFNGSSFLVPTDFVVTNGTTSGPSIFMFATEQGTIVGWSPNVDRTHAFNAVDNSAKGAIYKGLALSAGGNGSLLYATDFHNGRVDVFDATFHPAQVSGDFTDPNIPSDFAPFGIQAINGDIYVTYAQQDADKVDDVHGRGLGYIDAYDANGNLLQRVAIRGFLNAPWGLTIAPAGFGQFANRLLVGNFGDGRVNAFDAATGRWVGMLTGSDRRPLQIDGLWGLRFGNGFVGQQIDSLYFTAGPADESHGVYGVISATDTGRGGKGMGN
;
A
#
# COMPACT_ATOMS: atom_id res chain seq x y z
N MET A 1 29.99 -47.28 -58.22
CA MET A 1 30.79 -48.19 -57.36
C MET A 1 31.57 -47.33 -56.38
N LYS A 2 31.12 -47.25 -55.15
CA LYS A 2 31.92 -47.11 -53.88
C LYS A 2 30.90 -47.03 -52.75
N SER A 3 31.01 -48.02 -51.90
CA SER A 3 30.17 -48.36 -50.77
C SER A 3 30.29 -47.30 -49.63
N PHE A 4 29.15 -47.03 -48.98
CA PHE A 4 29.12 -46.30 -47.66
C PHE A 4 29.17 -47.33 -46.53
N PRO A 5 29.92 -47.07 -45.44
CA PRO A 5 29.90 -47.93 -44.27
C PRO A 5 28.73 -47.53 -43.33
N ASN A 6 28.12 -48.56 -42.77
CA ASN A 6 27.15 -48.51 -41.67
C ASN A 6 27.77 -47.92 -40.39
N VAL A 7 27.05 -47.01 -39.71
CA VAL A 7 27.30 -46.59 -38.33
C VAL A 7 26.19 -47.14 -37.48
N PRO A 8 26.48 -47.79 -36.33
CA PRO A 8 25.44 -48.39 -35.49
C PRO A 8 24.74 -47.38 -34.62
N CYS A 9 23.43 -47.59 -34.49
CA CYS A 9 22.53 -46.87 -33.60
C CYS A 9 22.87 -47.17 -32.13
N THR A 10 23.29 -46.20 -31.36
CA THR A 10 23.44 -46.32 -29.91
C THR A 10 22.17 -45.87 -29.19
N ALA A 11 21.73 -46.71 -28.26
CA ALA A 11 20.51 -46.65 -27.51
C ALA A 11 20.32 -45.29 -26.75
N ALA A 12 19.13 -44.70 -26.94
CA ALA A 12 18.66 -43.58 -26.16
C ALA A 12 18.32 -44.05 -24.72
N ALA A 13 19.00 -43.48 -23.76
CA ALA A 13 18.68 -43.65 -22.33
C ALA A 13 17.40 -42.84 -22.01
N CYS A 14 16.31 -43.55 -21.70
CA CYS A 14 15.12 -42.93 -21.09
C CYS A 14 15.44 -42.50 -19.67
N ALA A 15 15.59 -41.20 -19.44
CA ALA A 15 15.59 -40.64 -18.10
C ALA A 15 14.12 -40.48 -17.65
N ALA A 16 13.69 -41.36 -16.73
CA ALA A 16 12.42 -41.22 -16.04
C ALA A 16 12.52 -40.07 -15.05
N ALA A 17 11.83 -38.98 -15.32
CA ALA A 17 11.65 -37.90 -14.33
C ALA A 17 10.62 -38.38 -13.30
N ALA A 18 11.11 -38.70 -12.09
CA ALA A 18 10.24 -38.94 -10.95
C ALA A 18 9.68 -37.57 -10.47
N LEU A 19 8.39 -37.33 -10.72
CA LEU A 19 7.65 -36.24 -10.06
C LEU A 19 7.55 -36.58 -8.57
N LEU A 20 8.34 -35.88 -7.75
CA LEU A 20 8.14 -35.85 -6.31
C LEU A 20 6.96 -34.92 -6.03
N THR A 21 5.77 -35.47 -5.84
CA THR A 21 4.64 -34.74 -5.29
C THR A 21 4.90 -34.50 -3.79
N LEU A 22 5.39 -33.32 -3.48
CA LEU A 22 5.48 -32.85 -2.10
C LEU A 22 4.05 -32.50 -1.66
N THR A 23 3.37 -33.42 -0.98
CA THR A 23 2.14 -33.12 -0.27
C THR A 23 2.51 -32.30 0.96
N LEU A 24 2.36 -30.98 0.87
CA LEU A 24 2.33 -30.11 2.04
C LEU A 24 1.10 -30.49 2.87
N ALA A 25 1.31 -31.25 3.93
CA ALA A 25 0.31 -31.41 4.97
C ALA A 25 0.09 -30.02 5.61
N LEU A 26 -1.08 -29.45 5.41
CA LEU A 26 -1.55 -28.32 6.21
C LEU A 26 -1.50 -28.76 7.69
N PRO A 27 -0.92 -27.97 8.59
CA PRO A 27 -1.02 -28.28 10.00
C PRO A 27 -2.50 -28.28 10.37
N ALA A 28 -2.96 -29.39 10.95
CA ALA A 28 -4.27 -29.48 11.59
C ALA A 28 -4.36 -28.36 12.64
N ASP A 29 -5.48 -27.66 12.66
CA ASP A 29 -5.80 -26.68 13.70
C ASP A 29 -5.60 -27.33 15.07
N ALA A 30 -4.46 -27.09 15.68
CA ALA A 30 -4.29 -27.33 17.09
C ALA A 30 -5.20 -26.34 17.82
N HIS A 31 -6.30 -26.83 18.34
CA HIS A 31 -7.08 -26.13 19.34
C HIS A 31 -6.19 -26.00 20.59
N ASP A 32 -5.30 -24.97 20.53
CA ASP A 32 -4.52 -24.59 21.69
C ASP A 32 -5.42 -23.79 22.63
N GLY A 33 -5.81 -24.45 23.74
CA GLY A 33 -6.45 -23.84 24.88
C GLY A 33 -5.53 -22.89 25.67
N GLY A 34 -4.55 -22.29 25.02
CA GLY A 34 -3.69 -21.25 25.54
C GLY A 34 -4.48 -19.93 25.70
N GLY A 35 -4.55 -19.42 26.92
CA GLY A 35 -5.16 -18.12 27.20
C GLY A 35 -4.59 -17.08 26.23
N LYS A 36 -5.48 -16.37 25.51
CA LYS A 36 -5.14 -15.33 24.57
C LYS A 36 -4.20 -14.34 25.25
N SER A 37 -2.96 -14.21 24.77
CA SER A 37 -2.11 -13.10 25.16
C SER A 37 -2.83 -11.84 24.69
N SER A 38 -3.13 -10.93 25.61
CA SER A 38 -3.63 -9.62 25.23
C SER A 38 -2.42 -8.76 24.89
N SER A 39 -2.46 -8.10 23.75
CA SER A 39 -1.48 -7.08 23.38
C SER A 39 -2.14 -5.72 23.48
N PHE A 40 -1.37 -4.71 23.80
CA PHE A 40 -1.76 -3.33 23.56
C PHE A 40 -0.82 -2.68 22.53
N TYR A 41 -1.28 -1.61 21.94
CA TYR A 41 -0.56 -0.91 20.88
C TYR A 41 -0.27 0.51 21.31
N THR A 42 0.89 1.02 20.89
CA THR A 42 1.30 2.40 21.17
C THR A 42 1.63 3.07 19.85
N ALA A 43 0.95 4.18 19.55
CA ALA A 43 1.29 5.04 18.44
C ALA A 43 2.31 6.09 18.92
N HIS A 44 3.31 6.36 18.09
CA HIS A 44 4.38 7.29 18.34
C HIS A 44 4.68 8.11 17.09
N ASN A 45 4.63 9.44 17.22
CA ASN A 45 4.92 10.35 16.12
C ASN A 45 6.44 10.53 16.01
N LEU A 46 7.01 10.14 14.89
CA LEU A 46 8.45 10.23 14.63
C LEU A 46 8.83 11.58 14.03
N VAL A 47 8.06 12.05 13.05
CA VAL A 47 8.27 13.34 12.38
C VAL A 47 6.94 14.07 12.24
N SER A 48 6.98 15.39 12.38
CA SER A 48 5.86 16.27 12.05
C SER A 48 6.35 17.52 11.30
N ASP A 49 5.42 18.30 10.77
CA ASP A 49 5.68 19.63 10.21
C ASP A 49 6.06 20.70 11.27
N GLY A 50 6.02 20.33 12.54
CA GLY A 50 6.28 21.22 13.69
C GLY A 50 5.04 21.68 14.43
N SER A 51 3.84 21.42 13.89
CA SER A 51 2.56 21.82 14.52
C SER A 51 2.02 20.75 15.46
N VAL A 52 2.46 19.51 15.29
CA VAL A 52 2.10 18.37 16.14
C VAL A 52 3.33 17.89 16.91
N ALA A 53 3.15 17.46 18.15
CA ALA A 53 4.24 16.91 18.95
C ALA A 53 4.76 15.61 18.31
N ALA A 54 6.06 15.55 18.03
CA ALA A 54 6.80 14.42 17.51
C ALA A 54 8.26 14.45 17.99
N ASP A 55 8.98 13.35 17.81
CA ASP A 55 10.41 13.30 18.20
C ASP A 55 11.26 14.26 17.38
N ASN A 56 11.00 14.35 16.08
CA ASN A 56 11.70 15.23 15.14
C ASN A 56 13.23 15.18 15.30
N PRO A 57 13.90 14.04 15.20
CA PRO A 57 15.32 13.89 15.50
C PRO A 57 16.23 14.71 14.57
N SER A 58 15.74 15.08 13.39
CA SER A 58 16.38 16.00 12.45
C SER A 58 15.77 17.40 12.42
N GLY A 59 14.86 17.73 13.37
CA GLY A 59 13.96 18.87 13.32
C GLY A 59 12.67 18.57 12.59
N PRO A 60 11.67 19.47 12.68
CA PRO A 60 10.43 19.38 11.91
C PRO A 60 10.70 19.41 10.40
N ASP A 61 9.87 18.70 9.63
CA ASP A 61 9.91 18.78 8.16
C ASP A 61 8.70 19.54 7.62
N THR A 62 8.94 20.77 7.20
CA THR A 62 7.89 21.64 6.66
C THR A 62 7.30 21.18 5.33
N ASN A 63 7.87 20.15 4.68
CA ASN A 63 7.30 19.51 3.51
C ASN A 63 6.29 18.41 3.86
N LEU A 64 6.30 17.94 5.11
CA LEU A 64 5.40 16.88 5.56
C LEU A 64 4.01 17.47 5.86
N ILE A 65 3.27 17.82 4.82
CA ILE A 65 1.91 18.37 4.92
C ILE A 65 0.93 17.41 4.29
N ASN A 66 -0.11 17.02 5.04
CA ASN A 66 -1.13 16.07 4.61
C ASN A 66 -0.54 14.83 3.90
N PRO A 67 0.33 14.06 4.56
CA PRO A 67 0.96 12.91 3.95
C PRO A 67 -0.02 11.73 3.83
N TRP A 68 -0.24 11.26 2.58
CA TRP A 68 -1.15 10.16 2.29
C TRP A 68 -0.43 8.82 2.14
N GLY A 69 0.13 8.58 0.98
CA GLY A 69 0.75 7.31 0.63
C GLY A 69 2.10 7.07 1.31
N ILE A 70 2.35 5.81 1.65
CA ILE A 70 3.62 5.35 2.23
C ILE A 70 4.11 4.11 1.49
N ALA A 71 5.35 4.12 1.01
CA ALA A 71 5.98 3.00 0.32
C ALA A 71 7.42 2.79 0.74
N PHE A 72 7.86 1.53 0.73
CA PHE A 72 9.23 1.17 1.06
C PHE A 72 9.96 0.64 -0.18
N ASN A 73 11.15 1.20 -0.42
CA ASN A 73 12.17 0.47 -1.16
C ASN A 73 12.60 -0.73 -0.29
N PRO A 74 12.72 -1.95 -0.80
CA PRO A 74 13.11 -3.11 0.00
C PRO A 74 14.42 -2.96 0.79
N TYR A 75 15.30 -2.05 0.36
CA TYR A 75 16.64 -1.85 0.94
C TYR A 75 16.94 -0.39 1.28
N GLY A 76 15.93 0.42 1.51
CA GLY A 76 16.09 1.86 1.70
C GLY A 76 15.08 2.49 2.64
N PRO A 77 15.08 3.83 2.71
CA PRO A 77 14.14 4.60 3.53
C PRO A 77 12.71 4.46 3.05
N VAL A 78 11.78 4.85 3.91
CA VAL A 78 10.39 5.05 3.53
C VAL A 78 10.25 6.27 2.62
N TRP A 79 9.35 6.20 1.67
CA TRP A 79 8.92 7.30 0.83
C TRP A 79 7.48 7.65 1.21
N VAL A 80 7.21 8.94 1.31
CA VAL A 80 5.91 9.49 1.70
C VAL A 80 5.41 10.41 0.58
N ALA A 81 4.13 10.31 0.27
CA ALA A 81 3.44 11.19 -0.68
C ALA A 81 2.81 12.35 0.10
N ASP A 82 3.44 13.52 0.07
CA ASP A 82 3.02 14.71 0.82
C ASP A 82 2.05 15.52 -0.03
N ASN A 83 0.75 15.18 0.09
CA ASN A 83 -0.33 15.73 -0.73
C ASN A 83 -0.39 17.25 -0.64
N GLY A 84 -0.40 17.79 0.57
CA GLY A 84 -0.53 19.25 0.79
C GLY A 84 0.71 20.05 0.42
N ALA A 85 1.89 19.40 0.25
CA ALA A 85 3.12 20.06 -0.16
C ALA A 85 3.50 19.81 -1.62
N ASN A 86 2.77 18.95 -2.34
CA ASN A 86 3.03 18.59 -3.73
C ASN A 86 4.42 17.97 -3.99
N VAL A 87 4.92 17.21 -3.00
CA VAL A 87 6.24 16.58 -3.04
C VAL A 87 6.19 15.14 -2.51
N SER A 88 7.33 14.47 -2.56
CA SER A 88 7.56 13.26 -1.78
C SER A 88 8.80 13.45 -0.93
N THR A 89 8.71 13.09 0.35
CA THR A 89 9.80 13.12 1.33
C THR A 89 10.20 11.73 1.77
N LEU A 90 11.35 11.62 2.43
CA LEU A 90 11.93 10.34 2.82
C LEU A 90 12.41 10.36 4.27
N TYR A 91 12.14 9.26 5.00
CA TYR A 91 12.53 9.10 6.40
C TYR A 91 13.11 7.71 6.67
N ASP A 92 13.94 7.60 7.71
CA ASP A 92 14.32 6.31 8.28
C ASP A 92 13.31 5.85 9.35
N GLY A 93 13.56 4.68 9.93
CA GLY A 93 12.68 4.09 10.95
C GLY A 93 12.74 4.78 12.32
N ALA A 94 13.67 5.71 12.53
CA ALA A 94 13.79 6.53 13.73
C ALA A 94 13.30 7.97 13.51
N GLY A 95 12.85 8.32 12.30
CA GLY A 95 12.37 9.65 11.97
C GLY A 95 13.45 10.63 11.52
N HIS A 96 14.66 10.16 11.18
CA HIS A 96 15.63 11.07 10.57
C HIS A 96 15.24 11.36 9.12
N ILE A 97 15.31 12.64 8.76
CA ILE A 97 15.03 13.10 7.40
C ILE A 97 16.17 12.67 6.46
N VAL A 98 15.84 11.99 5.37
CA VAL A 98 16.77 11.75 4.27
C VAL A 98 16.72 12.97 3.34
N PRO A 99 17.85 13.64 3.04
CA PRO A 99 17.83 14.94 2.36
C PRO A 99 17.57 14.81 0.85
N LEU A 100 16.41 14.30 0.51
CA LEU A 100 15.87 14.21 -0.85
C LEU A 100 14.39 14.58 -0.79
N VAL A 101 14.02 15.61 -1.55
CA VAL A 101 12.63 16.00 -1.78
C VAL A 101 12.39 15.90 -3.29
N VAL A 102 11.31 15.24 -3.67
CA VAL A 102 10.94 15.03 -5.08
C VAL A 102 9.68 15.81 -5.38
N ALA A 103 9.77 16.76 -6.29
CA ALA A 103 8.63 17.54 -6.76
C ALA A 103 7.70 16.68 -7.63
N ILE A 104 6.40 16.77 -7.39
CA ILE A 104 5.36 16.07 -8.12
C ILE A 104 4.68 17.06 -9.08
N PRO A 105 4.79 16.86 -10.40
CA PRO A 105 4.19 17.77 -11.37
C PRO A 105 2.67 17.55 -11.44
N GLY A 106 1.94 18.62 -11.68
CA GLY A 106 0.54 18.57 -12.08
C GLY A 106 0.34 18.16 -13.54
N PRO A 107 -0.88 18.25 -14.07
CA PRO A 107 -1.17 17.93 -15.46
C PRO A 107 -0.30 18.73 -16.43
N PRO A 108 0.09 18.16 -17.57
CA PRO A 108 0.81 18.90 -18.61
C PRO A 108 0.06 20.16 -19.03
N ASN A 109 0.77 21.27 -19.17
CA ASN A 109 0.23 22.59 -19.50
C ASN A 109 -0.66 23.23 -18.40
N SER A 110 -0.63 22.72 -17.19
CA SER A 110 -1.18 23.36 -16.00
C SER A 110 -0.05 24.04 -15.22
N GLU A 111 -0.37 25.15 -14.55
CA GLU A 111 0.52 25.77 -13.55
C GLU A 111 0.33 25.15 -12.16
N GLU A 112 -0.68 24.31 -12.01
CA GLU A 112 -0.97 23.60 -10.78
C GLU A 112 0.03 22.47 -10.56
N ALA A 113 0.56 22.34 -9.35
CA ALA A 113 1.39 21.20 -8.96
C ALA A 113 0.53 19.97 -8.69
N GLY A 114 1.11 18.77 -8.73
CA GLY A 114 0.39 17.53 -8.45
C GLY A 114 0.29 17.27 -6.97
N ALA A 115 -0.91 17.05 -6.44
CA ALA A 115 -1.17 16.62 -5.07
C ALA A 115 -1.09 15.08 -5.00
N PRO A 116 0.04 14.48 -4.57
CA PRO A 116 0.22 13.04 -4.60
C PRO A 116 -0.60 12.34 -3.51
N THR A 117 -1.22 11.23 -3.86
CA THR A 117 -2.05 10.40 -3.00
C THR A 117 -1.43 9.02 -2.78
N GLY A 118 -1.75 8.02 -3.61
CA GLY A 118 -1.12 6.70 -3.58
C GLY A 118 0.31 6.72 -4.11
N ILE A 119 1.17 5.91 -3.50
CA ILE A 119 2.55 5.70 -3.94
C ILE A 119 2.87 4.22 -3.99
N VAL A 120 3.63 3.78 -5.01
CA VAL A 120 4.13 2.42 -5.12
C VAL A 120 5.62 2.39 -5.45
N PHE A 121 6.32 1.40 -4.90
CA PHE A 121 7.67 1.03 -5.31
C PHE A 121 7.62 0.06 -6.49
N ASN A 122 8.32 0.36 -7.57
CA ASN A 122 8.44 -0.50 -8.74
C ASN A 122 9.60 -1.49 -8.60
N GLY A 123 9.32 -2.66 -8.04
CA GLY A 123 10.31 -3.73 -7.89
C GLY A 123 10.79 -4.33 -9.22
N SER A 124 10.00 -4.21 -10.31
CA SER A 124 10.39 -4.72 -11.63
C SER A 124 11.51 -3.88 -12.27
N SER A 125 11.67 -2.62 -11.88
CA SER A 125 12.65 -1.69 -12.46
C SER A 125 14.09 -2.21 -12.48
N PHE A 126 14.45 -3.10 -11.56
CA PHE A 126 15.78 -3.73 -11.50
C PHE A 126 15.92 -4.97 -12.39
N LEU A 127 14.81 -5.61 -12.74
CA LEU A 127 14.76 -6.86 -13.52
C LEU A 127 14.33 -6.61 -14.97
N VAL A 128 13.42 -5.67 -15.16
CA VAL A 128 12.83 -5.31 -16.45
C VAL A 128 12.94 -3.79 -16.63
N PRO A 129 14.09 -3.26 -17.05
CA PRO A 129 14.33 -1.82 -17.12
C PRO A 129 13.50 -1.10 -18.18
N THR A 130 12.64 -1.82 -18.90
CA THR A 130 11.68 -1.28 -19.88
C THR A 130 10.29 -1.03 -19.29
N ASP A 131 10.05 -1.48 -18.05
CA ASP A 131 8.77 -1.29 -17.38
C ASP A 131 8.68 0.12 -16.77
N PHE A 132 7.53 0.78 -17.00
CA PHE A 132 7.19 2.08 -16.43
C PHE A 132 8.26 3.15 -16.66
N VAL A 133 8.71 3.27 -17.91
CA VAL A 133 9.75 4.23 -18.31
C VAL A 133 9.17 5.65 -18.37
N VAL A 134 9.88 6.59 -17.73
CA VAL A 134 9.61 8.04 -17.83
C VAL A 134 10.77 8.76 -18.52
N THR A 135 10.53 9.98 -18.98
CA THR A 135 11.51 10.77 -19.74
C THR A 135 11.37 12.26 -19.44
N ASN A 136 12.50 12.98 -19.48
CA ASN A 136 12.54 14.45 -19.49
C ASN A 136 12.71 15.01 -20.92
N GLY A 137 12.51 14.17 -21.94
CA GLY A 137 12.72 14.53 -23.34
C GLY A 137 14.17 14.33 -23.86
N THR A 138 15.14 14.18 -22.97
CA THR A 138 16.55 13.93 -23.30
C THR A 138 17.05 12.59 -22.77
N THR A 139 16.66 12.28 -21.54
CA THR A 139 17.04 11.04 -20.85
C THR A 139 15.77 10.30 -20.45
N SER A 140 15.80 8.97 -20.53
CA SER A 140 14.73 8.09 -20.14
C SER A 140 15.23 7.03 -19.17
N GLY A 141 14.35 6.55 -18.28
CA GLY A 141 14.69 5.48 -17.33
C GLY A 141 13.44 4.92 -16.65
N PRO A 142 13.52 3.70 -16.11
CA PRO A 142 12.39 3.10 -15.38
C PRO A 142 12.08 3.90 -14.12
N SER A 143 10.80 4.08 -13.85
CA SER A 143 10.33 4.65 -12.59
C SER A 143 10.65 3.71 -11.45
N ILE A 144 11.29 4.22 -10.40
CA ILE A 144 11.54 3.47 -9.16
C ILE A 144 10.36 3.64 -8.20
N PHE A 145 9.77 4.84 -8.16
CA PHE A 145 8.52 5.12 -7.47
C PHE A 145 7.54 5.76 -8.45
N MET A 146 6.27 5.45 -8.26
CA MET A 146 5.17 6.02 -9.02
C MET A 146 4.11 6.55 -8.06
N PHE A 147 3.48 7.64 -8.45
CA PHE A 147 2.49 8.36 -7.64
C PHE A 147 1.22 8.57 -8.46
N ALA A 148 0.08 8.44 -7.81
CA ALA A 148 -1.19 8.95 -8.30
C ALA A 148 -1.39 10.36 -7.74
N THR A 149 -2.15 11.21 -8.44
CA THR A 149 -2.46 12.57 -7.99
C THR A 149 -3.97 12.85 -8.04
N GLU A 150 -4.43 13.77 -7.21
CA GLU A 150 -5.83 14.23 -7.23
C GLU A 150 -6.18 14.95 -8.53
N GLN A 151 -5.20 15.51 -9.23
CA GLN A 151 -5.39 16.11 -10.55
C GLN A 151 -5.56 15.09 -11.68
N GLY A 152 -5.66 13.78 -11.35
CA GLY A 152 -5.92 12.71 -12.33
C GLY A 152 -4.70 12.33 -13.17
N THR A 153 -3.49 12.51 -12.64
CA THR A 153 -2.26 12.07 -13.31
C THR A 153 -1.61 10.88 -12.59
N ILE A 154 -0.85 10.09 -13.32
CA ILE A 154 0.15 9.17 -12.78
C ILE A 154 1.52 9.73 -13.15
N VAL A 155 2.39 9.84 -12.17
CA VAL A 155 3.75 10.33 -12.37
C VAL A 155 4.77 9.29 -11.91
N GLY A 156 5.91 9.23 -12.56
CA GLY A 156 7.00 8.33 -12.22
C GLY A 156 8.28 9.08 -11.88
N TRP A 157 8.99 8.61 -10.88
CA TRP A 157 10.30 9.11 -10.50
C TRP A 157 11.40 8.11 -10.87
N SER A 158 12.43 8.62 -11.55
CA SER A 158 13.62 7.88 -11.93
C SER A 158 14.87 8.71 -11.61
N PRO A 159 15.78 8.26 -10.73
CA PRO A 159 16.99 9.01 -10.39
C PRO A 159 17.94 9.16 -11.59
N ASN A 160 17.79 8.31 -12.62
CA ASN A 160 18.56 8.38 -13.85
C ASN A 160 18.07 9.47 -14.81
N VAL A 161 16.84 9.94 -14.63
CA VAL A 161 16.22 11.02 -15.43
C VAL A 161 16.38 12.36 -14.72
N ASP A 162 15.91 12.45 -13.48
CA ASP A 162 16.09 13.58 -12.56
C ASP A 162 15.97 13.09 -11.11
N ARG A 163 16.82 13.62 -10.24
CA ARG A 163 16.82 13.20 -8.83
C ARG A 163 15.76 13.88 -7.99
N THR A 164 15.30 15.05 -8.39
CA THR A 164 14.45 15.95 -7.61
C THR A 164 13.07 16.18 -8.22
N HIS A 165 12.80 15.63 -9.40
CA HIS A 165 11.52 15.77 -10.08
C HIS A 165 11.00 14.43 -10.57
N ALA A 166 9.69 14.19 -10.39
CA ALA A 166 8.96 13.14 -11.08
C ALA A 166 8.41 13.66 -12.43
N PHE A 167 7.97 12.74 -13.30
CA PHE A 167 7.51 13.06 -14.64
C PHE A 167 6.15 12.46 -14.92
N ASN A 168 5.29 13.21 -15.61
CA ASN A 168 3.99 12.72 -16.04
C ASN A 168 4.12 11.53 -16.98
N ALA A 169 3.40 10.45 -16.66
CA ALA A 169 3.32 9.24 -17.45
C ALA A 169 1.89 8.99 -17.97
N VAL A 170 0.87 9.37 -17.19
CA VAL A 170 -0.54 9.34 -17.58
C VAL A 170 -1.19 10.67 -17.23
N ASP A 171 -2.04 11.16 -18.12
CA ASP A 171 -2.89 12.33 -17.87
C ASP A 171 -4.34 12.01 -18.23
N ASN A 172 -5.17 11.88 -17.20
CA ASN A 172 -6.63 11.73 -17.31
C ASN A 172 -7.38 12.92 -16.70
N SER A 173 -6.69 14.04 -16.46
CA SER A 173 -7.28 15.27 -15.90
C SER A 173 -8.47 15.78 -16.74
N ALA A 174 -8.32 15.76 -18.06
CA ALA A 174 -9.39 16.17 -18.97
C ALA A 174 -10.64 15.23 -18.93
N LYS A 175 -10.51 14.03 -18.33
CA LYS A 175 -11.62 13.11 -18.12
C LYS A 175 -12.24 13.28 -16.72
N GLY A 176 -11.78 14.24 -15.94
CA GLY A 176 -12.20 14.47 -14.57
C GLY A 176 -11.75 13.39 -13.60
N ALA A 177 -10.68 12.66 -13.89
CA ALA A 177 -10.18 11.67 -12.96
C ALA A 177 -9.63 12.34 -11.70
N ILE A 178 -9.94 11.75 -10.52
CA ILE A 178 -9.36 12.12 -9.22
C ILE A 178 -8.81 10.83 -8.61
N TYR A 179 -7.49 10.64 -8.68
CA TYR A 179 -6.88 9.43 -8.19
C TYR A 179 -6.58 9.51 -6.70
N LYS A 180 -7.21 8.65 -5.90
CA LYS A 180 -7.04 8.61 -4.44
C LYS A 180 -6.10 7.50 -3.94
N GLY A 181 -5.81 6.48 -4.75
CA GLY A 181 -4.94 5.38 -4.36
C GLY A 181 -4.22 4.76 -5.56
N LEU A 182 -3.10 4.06 -5.30
CA LEU A 182 -2.27 3.40 -6.30
C LEU A 182 -1.78 2.05 -5.80
N ALA A 183 -1.88 1.03 -6.65
CA ALA A 183 -1.32 -0.30 -6.38
C ALA A 183 -0.57 -0.83 -7.60
N LEU A 184 0.43 -1.69 -7.36
CA LEU A 184 1.21 -2.35 -8.39
C LEU A 184 1.18 -3.86 -8.16
N SER A 185 0.84 -4.63 -9.18
CA SER A 185 0.97 -6.08 -9.19
C SER A 185 1.98 -6.50 -10.25
N ALA A 186 2.97 -7.30 -9.86
CA ALA A 186 3.89 -7.95 -10.78
C ALA A 186 3.44 -9.41 -10.95
N GLY A 187 2.98 -9.79 -12.13
CA GLY A 187 2.45 -11.13 -12.42
C GLY A 187 3.04 -11.72 -13.68
N GLY A 188 2.72 -13.01 -13.95
CA GLY A 188 3.22 -13.76 -15.11
C GLY A 188 2.85 -13.20 -16.49
N ASN A 189 1.91 -12.26 -16.54
CA ASN A 189 1.47 -11.57 -17.77
C ASN A 189 2.00 -10.12 -17.88
N GLY A 190 3.01 -9.75 -17.09
CA GLY A 190 3.55 -8.39 -16.99
C GLY A 190 3.10 -7.66 -15.72
N SER A 191 3.67 -6.48 -15.53
CA SER A 191 3.32 -5.60 -14.41
C SER A 191 2.09 -4.78 -14.77
N LEU A 192 1.12 -4.69 -13.85
CA LEU A 192 -0.09 -3.86 -13.97
C LEU A 192 -0.13 -2.84 -12.83
N LEU A 193 -0.46 -1.61 -13.18
CA LEU A 193 -0.64 -0.50 -12.26
C LEU A 193 -2.14 -0.17 -12.16
N TYR A 194 -2.64 -0.02 -10.94
CA TYR A 194 -4.06 0.21 -10.66
C TYR A 194 -4.22 1.52 -9.90
N ALA A 195 -5.09 2.40 -10.38
CA ALA A 195 -5.40 3.68 -9.75
C ALA A 195 -6.89 3.78 -9.45
N THR A 196 -7.25 4.10 -8.21
CA THR A 196 -8.65 4.33 -7.84
C THR A 196 -9.07 5.72 -8.31
N ASP A 197 -9.89 5.78 -9.35
CA ASP A 197 -10.52 7.00 -9.85
C ASP A 197 -11.80 7.25 -9.06
N PHE A 198 -11.65 7.97 -7.96
CA PHE A 198 -12.73 8.22 -7.00
C PHE A 198 -13.89 8.99 -7.62
N HIS A 199 -13.59 10.04 -8.40
CA HIS A 199 -14.61 10.85 -9.06
C HIS A 199 -15.48 10.05 -10.01
N ASN A 200 -14.86 9.21 -10.85
CA ASN A 200 -15.59 8.42 -11.85
C ASN A 200 -16.08 7.06 -11.31
N GLY A 201 -15.75 6.71 -10.06
CA GLY A 201 -16.24 5.51 -9.37
C GLY A 201 -15.70 4.21 -9.97
N ARG A 202 -14.42 4.16 -10.37
CA ARG A 202 -13.80 2.99 -11.00
C ARG A 202 -12.33 2.82 -10.62
N VAL A 203 -11.75 1.68 -10.99
CA VAL A 203 -10.31 1.46 -10.96
C VAL A 203 -9.78 1.50 -12.40
N ASP A 204 -8.90 2.45 -12.68
CA ASP A 204 -8.17 2.51 -13.94
C ASP A 204 -6.97 1.58 -13.88
N VAL A 205 -6.74 0.80 -14.94
CA VAL A 205 -5.64 -0.17 -15.03
C VAL A 205 -4.71 0.20 -16.18
N PHE A 206 -3.40 0.18 -15.90
CA PHE A 206 -2.36 0.51 -16.89
C PHE A 206 -1.36 -0.63 -16.99
N ASP A 207 -0.86 -0.87 -18.21
CA ASP A 207 0.23 -1.79 -18.47
C ASP A 207 1.61 -1.19 -18.12
N ALA A 208 2.66 -1.98 -18.25
CA ALA A 208 4.03 -1.56 -17.96
C ALA A 208 4.55 -0.42 -18.86
N THR A 209 3.80 -0.02 -19.88
CA THR A 209 4.09 1.13 -20.76
C THR A 209 3.20 2.34 -20.49
N PHE A 210 2.47 2.33 -19.37
CA PHE A 210 1.48 3.33 -18.96
C PHE A 210 0.28 3.49 -19.90
N HIS A 211 0.02 2.54 -20.79
CA HIS A 211 -1.20 2.53 -21.58
C HIS A 211 -2.34 1.83 -20.83
N PRO A 212 -3.60 2.22 -21.08
CA PRO A 212 -4.74 1.54 -20.50
C PRO A 212 -4.70 0.03 -20.83
N ALA A 213 -4.71 -0.79 -19.80
CA ALA A 213 -4.69 -2.24 -19.94
C ALA A 213 -6.12 -2.80 -20.07
N GLN A 214 -6.28 -3.80 -20.95
CA GLN A 214 -7.52 -4.56 -21.04
C GLN A 214 -7.41 -5.78 -20.11
N VAL A 215 -8.22 -5.80 -19.06
CA VAL A 215 -8.34 -6.92 -18.12
C VAL A 215 -9.71 -7.58 -18.26
N SER A 216 -9.89 -8.79 -17.73
CA SER A 216 -11.13 -9.56 -17.95
C SER A 216 -12.28 -9.14 -17.04
N GLY A 217 -11.98 -8.55 -15.88
CA GLY A 217 -12.95 -7.97 -14.95
C GLY A 217 -12.94 -6.44 -15.02
N ASP A 218 -13.72 -5.82 -14.17
CA ASP A 218 -13.95 -4.37 -14.15
C ASP A 218 -13.82 -3.75 -12.76
N PHE A 219 -13.34 -4.50 -11.76
CA PHE A 219 -13.22 -4.05 -10.36
C PHE A 219 -14.54 -3.54 -9.78
N THR A 220 -15.66 -4.15 -10.18
CA THR A 220 -16.98 -3.77 -9.66
C THR A 220 -17.58 -4.84 -8.76
N ASP A 221 -18.29 -4.39 -7.72
CA ASP A 221 -19.25 -5.16 -6.96
C ASP A 221 -20.63 -4.52 -7.11
N PRO A 222 -21.60 -5.17 -7.82
CA PRO A 222 -22.91 -4.60 -8.07
C PRO A 222 -23.76 -4.38 -6.78
N ASN A 223 -23.29 -4.86 -5.63
CA ASN A 223 -23.98 -4.67 -4.35
C ASN A 223 -23.43 -3.50 -3.52
N ILE A 224 -22.39 -2.82 -3.97
CA ILE A 224 -21.95 -1.55 -3.38
C ILE A 224 -22.87 -0.45 -3.93
N PRO A 225 -23.46 0.39 -3.07
CA PRO A 225 -24.29 1.52 -3.53
C PRO A 225 -23.50 2.48 -4.43
N SER A 226 -24.19 3.09 -5.39
CA SER A 226 -23.58 3.93 -6.43
C SER A 226 -23.03 5.27 -5.93
N ASP A 227 -23.26 5.60 -4.68
CA ASP A 227 -22.68 6.76 -3.97
C ASP A 227 -21.38 6.43 -3.24
N PHE A 228 -20.87 5.19 -3.40
CA PHE A 228 -19.54 4.78 -2.93
C PHE A 228 -18.60 4.56 -4.12
N ALA A 229 -17.37 4.98 -3.95
CA ALA A 229 -16.34 4.86 -4.98
C ALA A 229 -15.05 4.21 -4.44
N PRO A 230 -14.23 3.58 -5.32
CA PRO A 230 -12.92 3.06 -4.96
C PRO A 230 -12.04 4.17 -4.37
N PHE A 231 -11.49 3.96 -3.17
CA PHE A 231 -10.76 4.96 -2.40
C PHE A 231 -9.30 4.55 -2.18
N GLY A 232 -9.00 3.70 -1.20
CA GLY A 232 -7.69 3.08 -1.04
C GLY A 232 -7.57 1.79 -1.85
N ILE A 233 -6.35 1.40 -2.20
CA ILE A 233 -6.06 0.18 -2.95
C ILE A 233 -4.70 -0.38 -2.58
N GLN A 234 -4.58 -1.71 -2.48
CA GLN A 234 -3.33 -2.38 -2.13
C GLN A 234 -3.24 -3.77 -2.78
N ALA A 235 -2.10 -4.08 -3.40
CA ALA A 235 -1.79 -5.43 -3.81
C ALA A 235 -1.26 -6.22 -2.61
N ILE A 236 -1.90 -7.35 -2.28
CA ILE A 236 -1.57 -8.21 -1.15
C ILE A 236 -1.60 -9.67 -1.61
N ASN A 237 -0.45 -10.35 -1.55
CA ASN A 237 -0.32 -11.77 -1.93
C ASN A 237 -0.83 -12.13 -3.35
N GLY A 238 -0.82 -11.17 -4.28
CA GLY A 238 -1.28 -11.35 -5.65
C GLY A 238 -2.71 -10.89 -5.91
N ASP A 239 -3.51 -10.68 -4.87
CA ASP A 239 -4.86 -10.11 -4.95
C ASP A 239 -4.83 -8.59 -4.78
N ILE A 240 -5.82 -7.92 -5.35
CA ILE A 240 -5.99 -6.47 -5.27
C ILE A 240 -7.14 -6.16 -4.30
N TYR A 241 -6.80 -5.62 -3.15
CA TYR A 241 -7.77 -5.16 -2.16
C TYR A 241 -8.13 -3.70 -2.45
N VAL A 242 -9.41 -3.42 -2.55
CA VAL A 242 -9.96 -2.08 -2.79
C VAL A 242 -10.86 -1.70 -1.64
N THR A 243 -10.64 -0.53 -1.06
CA THR A 243 -11.59 0.07 -0.12
C THR A 243 -12.49 1.04 -0.86
N TYR A 244 -13.69 1.23 -0.34
CA TYR A 244 -14.67 2.17 -0.88
C TYR A 244 -15.12 3.12 0.20
N ALA A 245 -15.18 4.41 -0.13
CA ALA A 245 -15.75 5.46 0.70
C ALA A 245 -16.97 6.08 0.02
N GLN A 246 -17.88 6.65 0.81
CA GLN A 246 -19.02 7.40 0.27
C GLN A 246 -18.51 8.73 -0.29
N GLN A 247 -18.93 9.04 -1.52
CA GLN A 247 -18.59 10.30 -2.17
C GLN A 247 -19.42 11.46 -1.60
N ASP A 248 -18.85 12.65 -1.54
CA ASP A 248 -19.56 13.89 -1.36
C ASP A 248 -20.42 14.24 -2.60
N ALA A 249 -21.12 15.36 -2.56
CA ALA A 249 -22.01 15.77 -3.65
C ALA A 249 -21.29 16.08 -4.96
N ASP A 250 -20.06 16.57 -4.87
CA ASP A 250 -19.22 16.94 -6.01
C ASP A 250 -18.33 15.77 -6.47
N LYS A 251 -18.34 14.64 -5.73
CA LYS A 251 -17.55 13.43 -5.95
C LYS A 251 -16.04 13.68 -5.91
N VAL A 252 -15.63 14.61 -5.09
CA VAL A 252 -14.23 14.97 -4.89
C VAL A 252 -13.67 14.33 -3.63
N ASP A 253 -14.42 14.41 -2.52
CA ASP A 253 -13.97 13.95 -1.22
C ASP A 253 -14.92 12.91 -0.61
N ASP A 254 -14.42 12.22 0.40
CA ASP A 254 -15.18 11.21 1.11
C ASP A 254 -16.04 11.80 2.23
N VAL A 255 -17.16 11.15 2.51
CA VAL A 255 -18.05 11.49 3.62
C VAL A 255 -17.71 10.61 4.83
N HIS A 256 -17.46 11.26 5.98
CA HIS A 256 -17.17 10.57 7.22
C HIS A 256 -18.42 10.08 7.93
N GLY A 257 -18.37 8.89 8.47
CA GLY A 257 -19.44 8.31 9.28
C GLY A 257 -19.27 6.82 9.51
N ARG A 258 -19.68 6.35 10.68
CA ARG A 258 -19.63 4.92 10.99
C ARG A 258 -20.48 4.12 10.02
N GLY A 259 -19.89 3.08 9.41
CA GLY A 259 -20.54 2.24 8.41
C GLY A 259 -20.46 2.82 6.99
N LEU A 260 -19.75 3.93 6.80
CA LEU A 260 -19.50 4.49 5.48
C LEU A 260 -18.19 3.92 4.91
N GLY A 261 -18.24 2.65 4.51
CA GLY A 261 -17.13 1.98 3.86
C GLY A 261 -17.41 0.53 3.50
N TYR A 262 -16.67 0.05 2.49
CA TYR A 262 -16.64 -1.35 2.04
C TYR A 262 -15.20 -1.75 1.72
N ILE A 263 -14.95 -3.06 1.66
CA ILE A 263 -13.67 -3.61 1.25
C ILE A 263 -13.93 -4.85 0.43
N ASP A 264 -13.39 -4.89 -0.78
CA ASP A 264 -13.42 -6.05 -1.66
C ASP A 264 -12.01 -6.51 -2.03
N ALA A 265 -11.88 -7.80 -2.32
CA ALA A 265 -10.68 -8.39 -2.91
C ALA A 265 -10.99 -8.86 -4.32
N TYR A 266 -10.11 -8.52 -5.25
CA TYR A 266 -10.17 -8.89 -6.66
C TYR A 266 -8.90 -9.65 -7.05
N ASP A 267 -8.98 -10.45 -8.11
CA ASP A 267 -7.77 -10.91 -8.76
C ASP A 267 -7.07 -9.77 -9.53
N ALA A 268 -5.88 -10.02 -10.05
CA ALA A 268 -5.11 -9.02 -10.81
C ALA A 268 -5.83 -8.56 -12.09
N ASN A 269 -6.84 -9.31 -12.56
CA ASN A 269 -7.63 -8.96 -13.73
C ASN A 269 -8.96 -8.28 -13.40
N GLY A 270 -9.19 -7.91 -12.14
CA GLY A 270 -10.39 -7.19 -11.72
C GLY A 270 -11.64 -8.04 -11.52
N ASN A 271 -11.50 -9.37 -11.48
CA ASN A 271 -12.62 -10.25 -11.15
C ASN A 271 -12.81 -10.28 -9.62
N LEU A 272 -14.03 -10.05 -9.14
CA LEU A 272 -14.36 -10.06 -7.71
C LEU A 272 -14.13 -11.47 -7.14
N LEU A 273 -13.24 -11.57 -6.16
CA LEU A 273 -12.95 -12.81 -5.42
C LEU A 273 -13.78 -12.90 -4.14
N GLN A 274 -13.83 -11.79 -3.41
CA GLN A 274 -14.47 -11.77 -2.10
C GLN A 274 -14.90 -10.35 -1.70
N ARG A 275 -16.08 -10.24 -1.10
CA ARG A 275 -16.48 -9.07 -0.32
C ARG A 275 -15.93 -9.24 1.10
N VAL A 276 -14.84 -8.51 1.41
CA VAL A 276 -14.08 -8.69 2.66
C VAL A 276 -14.81 -8.05 3.83
N ALA A 277 -15.32 -6.83 3.67
CA ALA A 277 -16.02 -6.14 4.75
C ALA A 277 -17.09 -5.17 4.23
N ILE A 278 -18.18 -5.05 5.00
CA ILE A 278 -19.34 -4.25 4.65
C ILE A 278 -19.70 -3.36 5.84
N ARG A 279 -19.64 -2.05 5.68
CA ARG A 279 -20.12 -1.08 6.68
C ARG A 279 -19.52 -1.32 8.08
N GLY A 280 -20.35 -1.40 9.11
CA GLY A 280 -19.95 -1.79 10.49
C GLY A 280 -19.04 -0.79 11.18
N PHE A 281 -17.73 -1.13 11.27
CA PHE A 281 -16.71 -0.28 11.87
C PHE A 281 -15.88 0.50 10.83
N LEU A 282 -16.21 0.34 9.54
CA LEU A 282 -15.57 1.12 8.48
C LEU A 282 -16.09 2.56 8.46
N ASN A 283 -15.18 3.49 8.21
CA ASN A 283 -15.44 4.93 8.16
C ASN A 283 -14.39 5.56 7.24
N ALA A 284 -14.74 5.75 5.96
CA ALA A 284 -13.80 6.16 4.93
C ALA A 284 -12.46 5.39 5.00
N PRO A 285 -12.47 4.05 4.82
CA PRO A 285 -11.27 3.23 4.95
C PRO A 285 -10.30 3.51 3.79
N TRP A 286 -9.00 3.72 4.10
CA TRP A 286 -7.99 3.99 3.08
C TRP A 286 -6.78 3.06 3.16
N GLY A 287 -5.99 3.13 4.21
CA GLY A 287 -4.77 2.33 4.39
C GLY A 287 -5.06 0.86 4.67
N LEU A 288 -4.38 -0.04 3.95
CA LEU A 288 -4.56 -1.50 4.07
C LEU A 288 -3.20 -2.20 4.18
N THR A 289 -3.08 -3.19 5.06
CA THR A 289 -1.89 -4.06 5.12
C THR A 289 -2.18 -5.36 5.86
N ILE A 290 -1.37 -6.41 5.63
CA ILE A 290 -1.41 -7.64 6.43
C ILE A 290 -0.37 -7.53 7.56
N ALA A 291 -0.80 -7.77 8.79
CA ALA A 291 0.07 -7.79 9.93
C ALA A 291 1.02 -9.01 9.90
N PRO A 292 2.32 -8.83 10.16
CA PRO A 292 3.26 -9.94 10.29
C PRO A 292 3.00 -10.75 11.57
N ALA A 293 3.62 -11.92 11.67
CA ALA A 293 3.45 -12.82 12.81
C ALA A 293 3.86 -12.19 14.17
N GLY A 294 4.76 -11.19 14.15
CA GLY A 294 5.23 -10.48 15.36
C GLY A 294 4.30 -9.35 15.84
N PHE A 295 3.19 -9.08 15.20
CA PHE A 295 2.32 -7.95 15.54
C PHE A 295 1.24 -8.29 16.58
N GLY A 296 1.62 -8.95 17.67
CA GLY A 296 0.78 -9.24 18.82
C GLY A 296 -0.51 -9.99 18.48
N GLN A 297 -1.61 -9.65 19.17
CA GLN A 297 -2.90 -10.35 19.01
C GLN A 297 -3.52 -10.26 17.61
N PHE A 298 -3.11 -9.32 16.78
CA PHE A 298 -3.59 -9.17 15.41
C PHE A 298 -2.59 -9.66 14.35
N ALA A 299 -1.64 -10.52 14.75
CA ALA A 299 -0.76 -11.22 13.82
C ALA A 299 -1.56 -11.92 12.70
N ASN A 300 -1.09 -11.79 11.45
CA ASN A 300 -1.70 -12.36 10.25
C ASN A 300 -3.13 -11.87 9.95
N ARG A 301 -3.52 -10.68 10.46
CA ARG A 301 -4.82 -10.07 10.18
C ARG A 301 -4.67 -8.96 9.13
N LEU A 302 -5.72 -8.75 8.36
CA LEU A 302 -5.86 -7.56 7.53
C LEU A 302 -6.14 -6.36 8.44
N LEU A 303 -5.21 -5.43 8.46
CA LEU A 303 -5.37 -4.15 9.16
C LEU A 303 -5.90 -3.11 8.18
N VAL A 304 -6.87 -2.33 8.62
CA VAL A 304 -7.56 -1.32 7.83
C VAL A 304 -7.64 -0.02 8.64
N GLY A 305 -7.00 1.01 8.13
CA GLY A 305 -7.07 2.37 8.68
C GLY A 305 -8.30 3.10 8.14
N ASN A 306 -9.07 3.65 9.03
CA ASN A 306 -10.15 4.57 8.71
C ASN A 306 -9.62 6.00 8.70
N PHE A 307 -9.71 6.69 7.59
CA PHE A 307 -9.44 8.13 7.55
C PHE A 307 -10.46 8.89 8.42
N GLY A 308 -11.74 8.55 8.28
CA GLY A 308 -12.84 9.30 8.90
C GLY A 308 -12.90 9.27 10.43
N ASP A 309 -12.19 8.36 11.13
CA ASP A 309 -12.14 8.35 12.60
C ASP A 309 -10.78 7.99 13.20
N GLY A 310 -9.76 7.84 12.37
CA GLY A 310 -8.37 7.59 12.79
C GLY A 310 -8.12 6.23 13.45
N ARG A 311 -9.03 5.28 13.32
CA ARG A 311 -8.93 3.95 13.94
C ARG A 311 -8.37 2.93 12.99
N VAL A 312 -7.63 1.95 13.54
CA VAL A 312 -7.16 0.80 12.79
C VAL A 312 -7.95 -0.44 13.19
N ASN A 313 -8.73 -0.97 12.27
CA ASN A 313 -9.52 -2.17 12.42
C ASN A 313 -8.76 -3.40 11.94
N ALA A 314 -9.02 -4.56 12.56
CA ALA A 314 -8.44 -5.84 12.19
C ALA A 314 -9.54 -6.79 11.71
N PHE A 315 -9.32 -7.40 10.55
CA PHE A 315 -10.22 -8.38 9.94
C PHE A 315 -9.48 -9.71 9.70
N ASP A 316 -10.21 -10.77 9.75
CA ASP A 316 -9.79 -12.04 9.20
C ASP A 316 -9.96 -11.99 7.68
N ALA A 317 -8.86 -11.96 6.94
CA ALA A 317 -8.89 -11.74 5.50
C ALA A 317 -9.64 -12.84 4.73
N ALA A 318 -9.60 -14.10 5.23
CA ALA A 318 -10.24 -15.23 4.56
C ALA A 318 -11.78 -15.24 4.73
N THR A 319 -12.28 -14.72 5.85
CA THR A 319 -13.71 -14.79 6.21
C THR A 319 -14.40 -13.43 6.19
N GLY A 320 -13.65 -12.34 6.11
CA GLY A 320 -14.16 -10.98 6.24
C GLY A 320 -14.63 -10.62 7.66
N ARG A 321 -14.43 -11.52 8.63
CA ARG A 321 -14.91 -11.28 9.99
C ARG A 321 -14.05 -10.22 10.68
N TRP A 322 -14.70 -9.17 11.19
CA TRP A 322 -14.04 -8.23 12.10
C TRP A 322 -13.59 -8.93 13.38
N VAL A 323 -12.34 -8.77 13.78
CA VAL A 323 -11.75 -9.42 14.95
C VAL A 323 -11.38 -8.45 16.07
N GLY A 324 -11.35 -7.15 15.78
CA GLY A 324 -11.06 -6.12 16.77
C GLY A 324 -10.50 -4.84 16.13
N MET A 325 -9.98 -3.97 16.99
CA MET A 325 -9.25 -2.75 16.59
C MET A 325 -8.03 -2.58 17.48
N LEU A 326 -7.04 -1.83 17.03
CA LEU A 326 -5.86 -1.54 17.83
C LEU A 326 -6.28 -0.71 19.05
N THR A 327 -5.90 -1.18 20.24
CA THR A 327 -6.24 -0.53 21.53
C THR A 327 -4.98 -0.25 22.33
N GLY A 328 -4.96 0.87 23.02
CA GLY A 328 -3.91 1.25 23.94
C GLY A 328 -3.92 0.44 25.25
N SER A 329 -2.94 0.70 26.11
CA SER A 329 -2.84 0.09 27.46
C SER A 329 -4.02 0.44 28.36
N ASP A 330 -4.70 1.56 28.09
CA ASP A 330 -5.93 2.00 28.75
C ASP A 330 -7.19 1.29 28.22
N ARG A 331 -7.03 0.35 27.27
CA ARG A 331 -8.09 -0.40 26.57
C ARG A 331 -9.02 0.46 25.71
N ARG A 332 -8.62 1.68 25.40
CA ARG A 332 -9.31 2.54 24.43
C ARG A 332 -8.76 2.30 23.04
N PRO A 333 -9.58 2.43 21.99
CA PRO A 333 -9.08 2.40 20.63
C PRO A 333 -7.98 3.45 20.42
N LEU A 334 -6.91 3.08 19.73
CA LEU A 334 -5.99 4.07 19.20
C LEU A 334 -6.76 4.94 18.19
N GLN A 335 -6.50 6.24 18.24
CA GLN A 335 -7.08 7.20 17.33
C GLN A 335 -5.98 8.14 16.85
N ILE A 336 -5.78 8.17 15.54
CA ILE A 336 -4.78 8.99 14.86
C ILE A 336 -5.56 9.91 13.93
N ASP A 337 -5.60 11.18 14.25
CA ASP A 337 -6.31 12.20 13.49
C ASP A 337 -5.77 12.29 12.07
N GLY A 338 -6.66 12.23 11.06
CA GLY A 338 -6.29 12.25 9.65
C GLY A 338 -5.48 11.04 9.17
N LEU A 339 -5.70 9.83 9.72
CA LEU A 339 -4.96 8.61 9.39
C LEU A 339 -5.11 8.21 7.92
N TRP A 340 -3.97 8.18 7.20
CA TRP A 340 -3.89 7.78 5.81
C TRP A 340 -3.19 6.43 5.60
N GLY A 341 -1.91 6.45 5.30
CA GLY A 341 -1.12 5.29 4.92
C GLY A 341 -0.77 4.36 6.07
N LEU A 342 -0.74 3.06 5.80
CA LEU A 342 -0.33 2.01 6.73
C LEU A 342 0.62 1.03 6.03
N ARG A 343 1.84 0.82 6.58
CA ARG A 343 2.81 -0.12 6.04
C ARG A 343 3.72 -0.69 7.12
N PHE A 344 3.99 -1.98 7.08
CA PHE A 344 5.02 -2.57 7.94
C PHE A 344 6.42 -2.26 7.42
N GLY A 345 7.37 -2.11 8.33
CA GLY A 345 8.77 -1.83 7.99
C GLY A 345 9.41 -2.94 7.17
N ASN A 346 10.49 -2.60 6.47
CA ASN A 346 11.23 -3.48 5.57
C ASN A 346 12.48 -4.13 6.20
N GLY A 347 12.79 -3.83 7.47
CA GLY A 347 13.99 -4.30 8.17
C GLY A 347 15.27 -3.51 7.88
N PHE A 348 15.19 -2.45 7.06
CA PHE A 348 16.32 -1.59 6.72
C PHE A 348 16.22 -0.22 7.37
N VAL A 349 17.34 0.44 7.53
CA VAL A 349 17.47 1.81 8.09
C VAL A 349 16.59 2.06 9.32
N GLY A 350 16.56 1.09 10.23
CA GLY A 350 15.83 1.20 11.50
C GLY A 350 14.33 0.86 11.41
N GLN A 351 13.80 0.54 10.24
CA GLN A 351 12.37 0.21 10.05
C GLN A 351 12.10 -1.24 10.47
N GLN A 352 11.58 -1.44 11.67
CA GLN A 352 11.31 -2.77 12.21
C GLN A 352 10.19 -3.48 11.42
N ILE A 353 10.41 -4.76 11.09
CA ILE A 353 9.48 -5.56 10.26
C ILE A 353 8.12 -5.86 10.94
N ASP A 354 8.06 -5.76 12.25
CA ASP A 354 6.87 -5.99 13.09
C ASP A 354 6.28 -4.68 13.64
N SER A 355 6.74 -3.53 13.16
CA SER A 355 6.20 -2.21 13.50
C SER A 355 5.44 -1.63 12.32
N LEU A 356 4.26 -1.09 12.59
CA LEU A 356 3.36 -0.53 11.60
C LEU A 356 3.61 0.98 11.49
N TYR A 357 4.22 1.41 10.40
CA TYR A 357 4.40 2.82 10.09
C TYR A 357 3.14 3.40 9.50
N PHE A 358 2.87 4.66 9.82
CA PHE A 358 1.69 5.38 9.34
C PHE A 358 2.02 6.81 8.90
N THR A 359 1.16 7.35 8.07
CA THR A 359 1.07 8.76 7.70
C THR A 359 -0.27 9.31 8.12
N ALA A 360 -0.31 10.59 8.46
CA ALA A 360 -1.54 11.25 8.87
C ALA A 360 -1.52 12.74 8.57
N GLY A 361 -2.69 13.28 8.16
CA GLY A 361 -2.95 14.71 7.94
C GLY A 361 -3.86 15.26 9.03
N PRO A 362 -3.36 15.54 10.27
CA PRO A 362 -4.20 16.04 11.34
C PRO A 362 -4.69 17.48 11.11
N ALA A 363 -5.69 17.89 11.90
CA ALA A 363 -6.31 19.20 11.87
C ALA A 363 -6.87 19.57 10.48
N ASP A 364 -7.82 18.75 10.01
CA ASP A 364 -8.43 18.88 8.69
C ASP A 364 -7.37 18.99 7.58
N GLU A 365 -6.40 18.06 7.58
CA GLU A 365 -5.35 17.92 6.57
C GLU A 365 -4.37 19.08 6.42
N SER A 366 -4.42 20.04 7.35
CA SER A 366 -3.54 21.21 7.31
C SER A 366 -2.13 20.96 7.81
N HIS A 367 -1.88 19.81 8.44
CA HIS A 367 -0.61 19.42 9.04
C HIS A 367 -0.18 18.01 8.61
N GLY A 368 0.99 17.55 9.08
CA GLY A 368 1.49 16.25 8.72
C GLY A 368 2.23 15.51 9.82
N VAL A 369 2.06 14.19 9.83
CA VAL A 369 2.75 13.26 10.73
C VAL A 369 3.19 12.02 9.98
N TYR A 370 4.45 11.62 10.19
CA TYR A 370 4.95 10.27 9.97
C TYR A 370 5.20 9.62 11.32
N GLY A 371 4.66 8.44 11.55
CA GLY A 371 4.75 7.78 12.85
C GLY A 371 4.79 6.26 12.77
N VAL A 372 4.83 5.63 13.94
CA VAL A 372 4.93 4.18 14.09
C VAL A 372 3.99 3.67 15.17
N ILE A 373 3.37 2.52 14.92
CA ILE A 373 2.58 1.76 15.90
C ILE A 373 3.32 0.47 16.23
N SER A 374 3.60 0.25 17.51
CA SER A 374 4.25 -0.97 18.01
C SER A 374 3.31 -1.77 18.89
N ALA A 375 3.38 -3.09 18.79
CA ALA A 375 2.68 -4.02 19.67
C ALA A 375 3.50 -4.28 20.94
N THR A 376 2.86 -4.27 22.09
CA THR A 376 3.46 -4.72 23.36
C THR A 376 2.62 -5.86 23.92
N ASP A 377 3.22 -7.04 24.01
CA ASP A 377 2.56 -8.18 24.62
C ASP A 377 2.53 -8.01 26.15
N THR A 378 1.35 -8.13 26.73
CA THR A 378 1.23 -8.29 28.17
C THR A 378 1.68 -9.69 28.53
N GLY A 379 2.99 -9.89 28.68
CA GLY A 379 3.56 -11.19 29.05
C GLY A 379 2.85 -11.79 30.25
N ARG A 380 2.61 -13.10 30.25
CA ARG A 380 2.31 -13.85 31.47
C ARG A 380 3.42 -13.50 32.45
N GLY A 381 3.05 -12.78 33.51
CA GLY A 381 3.96 -12.50 34.63
C GLY A 381 4.73 -13.77 34.98
N GLY A 382 6.04 -13.73 34.83
CA GLY A 382 6.90 -14.83 35.26
C GLY A 382 6.54 -15.18 36.66
N LYS A 383 6.04 -16.42 36.90
CA LYS A 383 6.00 -17.00 38.25
C LYS A 383 7.45 -16.92 38.70
N GLY A 384 7.72 -15.97 39.61
CA GLY A 384 8.95 -15.95 40.35
C GLY A 384 9.16 -17.36 40.96
N MET A 385 10.23 -18.00 40.52
CA MET A 385 10.81 -19.09 41.31
C MET A 385 11.28 -18.45 42.60
N GLY A 386 10.40 -18.49 43.64
CA GLY A 386 10.82 -18.32 45.01
C GLY A 386 11.61 -19.57 45.40
N ASN A 387 12.79 -19.35 45.91
CA ASN A 387 13.64 -20.32 46.58
C ASN A 387 12.91 -21.04 47.71
#